data_86aa4dbac8db25b7dacb5e9b7d518378
#
_entry.id   86aa4dbac8db25b7dacb5e9b7d518378
#
_cell.length_a   1.000
_cell.length_b   1.000
_cell.length_c   1.000
_cell.angle_alpha   90.00
_cell.angle_beta   90.00
_cell.angle_gamma   90.00
#
_symmetry.space_group_name_H-M   'P 1'
#
loop_
_entity.id
_entity.type
_entity.pdbx_description
1 polymer ?
#
loop_
_entity_poly.entity_id
_entity_poly.type
_entity_poly.pdbx_seq_one_letter_code
_entity_poly.pdbx_strand_id
1 'polypeptide(L)'
;ITAQSWLVANYDGTVISSENANEVRSIASITKLLTVITVLDAKQPLDDQINQYTRKELIQLALIKSDNRSAQVLCEKYPGGHRECIIAINSKIAQLGLTKTKIIEPTGLSVFNVSTATELIKIVQLASTYPEIVEASKTSQIKIQIRIRTLKQ
;
A
#
# COMPACT_ATOMS: atom_id res chain seq x y z
N ILE A 1 -18.70 -13.31 8.14
CA ILE A 1 -17.85 -12.21 7.67
C ILE A 1 -18.75 -11.04 7.28
N THR A 2 -18.48 -9.89 7.87
CA THR A 2 -19.26 -8.68 7.62
C THR A 2 -18.76 -7.89 6.40
N ALA A 3 -17.59 -8.20 5.88
CA ALA A 3 -17.03 -7.53 4.71
C ALA A 3 -17.85 -7.81 3.46
N GLN A 4 -18.09 -6.78 2.65
CA GLN A 4 -18.84 -6.90 1.39
C GLN A 4 -18.05 -7.64 0.31
N SER A 5 -16.73 -7.55 0.36
CA SER A 5 -15.84 -8.31 -0.52
C SER A 5 -14.70 -8.85 0.29
N TRP A 6 -14.27 -10.05 -0.02
CA TRP A 6 -13.12 -10.64 0.64
C TRP A 6 -12.49 -11.72 -0.22
N LEU A 7 -11.24 -12.03 0.12
CA LEU A 7 -10.46 -13.05 -0.55
C LEU A 7 -9.45 -13.60 0.43
N VAL A 8 -9.33 -14.91 0.48
CA VAL A 8 -8.30 -15.62 1.23
C VAL A 8 -7.46 -16.39 0.23
N ALA A 9 -6.15 -16.21 0.31
CA ALA A 9 -5.23 -16.84 -0.63
C ALA A 9 -3.98 -17.32 0.10
N ASN A 10 -3.29 -18.27 -0.51
CA ASN A 10 -1.95 -18.67 -0.11
C ASN A 10 -0.93 -17.61 -0.52
N TYR A 11 0.30 -17.72 -0.01
CA TYR A 11 1.39 -16.80 -0.37
C TYR A 11 1.70 -16.80 -1.87
N ASP A 12 1.43 -17.89 -2.56
CA ASP A 12 1.65 -17.99 -4.01
C ASP A 12 0.53 -17.34 -4.82
N GLY A 13 -0.49 -16.80 -4.16
CA GLY A 13 -1.64 -16.17 -4.82
C GLY A 13 -2.78 -17.11 -5.14
N THR A 14 -2.65 -18.41 -4.82
CA THR A 14 -3.74 -19.37 -5.03
C THR A 14 -4.91 -19.02 -4.12
N VAL A 15 -6.07 -18.75 -4.74
CA VAL A 15 -7.27 -18.36 -4.02
C VAL A 15 -7.89 -19.58 -3.33
N ILE A 16 -8.07 -19.49 -2.00
CA ILE A 16 -8.72 -20.53 -1.21
C ILE A 16 -10.22 -20.28 -1.16
N SER A 17 -10.61 -19.03 -0.94
CA SER A 17 -12.02 -18.64 -0.80
C SER A 17 -12.17 -17.16 -1.09
N SER A 18 -13.28 -16.78 -1.71
CA SER A 18 -13.54 -15.37 -2.03
C SER A 18 -15.02 -15.09 -2.19
N GLU A 19 -15.38 -13.81 -2.01
CA GLU A 19 -16.70 -13.30 -2.35
C GLU A 19 -16.56 -11.86 -2.84
N ASN A 20 -17.15 -11.56 -3.99
CA ASN A 20 -17.09 -10.23 -4.62
C ASN A 20 -15.65 -9.73 -4.80
N ALA A 21 -14.70 -10.64 -5.08
CA ALA A 21 -13.29 -10.32 -5.11
C ALA A 21 -12.89 -9.36 -6.24
N ASN A 22 -13.72 -9.25 -7.28
CA ASN A 22 -13.47 -8.37 -8.43
C ASN A 22 -14.29 -7.08 -8.38
N GLU A 23 -14.96 -6.82 -7.28
CA GLU A 23 -15.72 -5.61 -7.08
C GLU A 23 -14.81 -4.46 -6.68
N VAL A 24 -14.93 -3.31 -7.38
CA VAL A 24 -14.11 -2.13 -7.08
C VAL A 24 -14.59 -1.49 -5.79
N ARG A 25 -13.64 -1.26 -4.88
CA ARG A 25 -13.91 -0.72 -3.54
C ARG A 25 -12.83 0.26 -3.13
N SER A 26 -13.19 1.17 -2.24
CA SER A 26 -12.23 2.03 -1.55
C SER A 26 -11.29 1.20 -0.68
N ILE A 27 -9.99 1.50 -0.71
CA ILE A 27 -8.97 0.66 -0.05
C ILE A 27 -8.36 1.24 1.21
N ALA A 28 -8.71 2.47 1.56
CA ALA A 28 -8.25 3.10 2.80
C ALA A 28 -6.72 2.98 2.99
N SER A 29 -6.28 2.62 4.18
CA SER A 29 -4.86 2.57 4.57
C SER A 29 -4.01 1.60 3.77
N ILE A 30 -4.60 0.66 3.04
CA ILE A 30 -3.82 -0.25 2.18
C ILE A 30 -3.09 0.54 1.09
N THR A 31 -3.61 1.74 0.74
CA THR A 31 -2.90 2.70 -0.12
C THR A 31 -1.45 2.87 0.28
N LYS A 32 -1.15 2.87 1.59
CA LYS A 32 0.20 3.13 2.09
C LYS A 32 1.22 2.08 1.65
N LEU A 33 0.79 0.84 1.37
CA LEU A 33 1.69 -0.15 0.78
C LEU A 33 2.19 0.29 -0.59
N LEU A 34 1.29 0.77 -1.44
CA LEU A 34 1.66 1.27 -2.78
C LEU A 34 2.55 2.50 -2.68
N THR A 35 2.25 3.40 -1.77
CA THR A 35 3.08 4.59 -1.53
C THR A 35 4.49 4.19 -1.13
N VAL A 36 4.63 3.29 -0.18
CA VAL A 36 5.94 2.85 0.31
C VAL A 36 6.72 2.08 -0.77
N ILE A 37 6.06 1.18 -1.50
CA ILE A 37 6.69 0.48 -2.63
C ILE A 37 7.27 1.49 -3.61
N THR A 38 6.51 2.49 -3.98
CA THR A 38 6.92 3.53 -4.92
C THR A 38 8.11 4.32 -4.39
N VAL A 39 8.06 4.71 -3.12
CA VAL A 39 9.16 5.44 -2.46
C VAL A 39 10.43 4.59 -2.43
N LEU A 40 10.32 3.31 -2.11
CA LEU A 40 11.46 2.39 -2.08
C LEU A 40 12.05 2.18 -3.47
N ASP A 41 11.22 2.11 -4.50
CA ASP A 41 11.67 1.94 -5.88
C ASP A 41 12.50 3.14 -6.37
N ALA A 42 12.31 4.31 -5.79
CA ALA A 42 13.09 5.50 -6.13
C ALA A 42 14.54 5.43 -5.64
N LYS A 43 14.87 4.47 -4.77
CA LYS A 43 16.24 4.26 -4.27
C LYS A 43 16.85 5.46 -3.57
N GLN A 44 16.05 6.34 -3.00
CA GLN A 44 16.56 7.45 -2.20
C GLN A 44 17.19 6.92 -0.89
N PRO A 45 18.21 7.58 -0.36
CA PRO A 45 18.82 7.14 0.90
C PRO A 45 17.80 7.08 2.04
N LEU A 46 17.72 5.94 2.70
CA LEU A 46 16.77 5.73 3.79
C LEU A 46 17.14 6.47 5.05
N ASP A 47 18.41 6.86 5.19
CA ASP A 47 18.92 7.63 6.33
C ASP A 47 18.84 9.15 6.12
N ASP A 48 18.34 9.62 4.98
CA ASP A 48 18.09 11.04 4.78
C ASP A 48 17.18 11.58 5.88
N GLN A 49 17.62 12.68 6.50
CA GLN A 49 16.83 13.34 7.53
C GLN A 49 15.75 14.21 6.89
N ILE A 50 14.50 13.96 7.25
CA ILE A 50 13.34 14.69 6.78
C ILE A 50 12.62 15.24 8.01
N ASN A 51 12.86 16.51 8.33
CA ASN A 51 12.41 17.11 9.58
C ASN A 51 12.98 16.33 10.78
N GLN A 52 12.12 15.80 11.65
CA GLN A 52 12.57 15.09 12.85
C GLN A 52 12.74 13.58 12.64
N TYR A 53 12.45 13.07 11.44
CA TYR A 53 12.54 11.64 11.15
C TYR A 53 13.43 11.37 9.96
N THR A 54 14.00 10.16 9.91
CA THR A 54 14.63 9.67 8.69
C THR A 54 13.55 9.15 7.73
N ARG A 55 13.90 8.99 6.46
CA ARG A 55 12.99 8.38 5.49
C ARG A 55 12.57 6.98 5.94
N LYS A 56 13.50 6.22 6.46
CA LYS A 56 13.20 4.88 7.00
C LYS A 56 12.17 4.95 8.12
N GLU A 57 12.34 5.89 9.04
CA GLU A 57 11.37 6.06 10.14
C GLU A 57 10.00 6.47 9.66
N LEU A 58 9.92 7.32 8.63
CA LEU A 58 8.64 7.68 8.03
C LEU A 58 7.95 6.48 7.40
N ILE A 59 8.72 5.62 6.73
CA ILE A 59 8.19 4.36 6.17
C ILE A 59 7.62 3.48 7.29
N GLN A 60 8.35 3.34 8.38
CA GLN A 60 7.90 2.53 9.52
C GLN A 60 6.63 3.11 10.15
N LEU A 61 6.57 4.43 10.33
CA LEU A 61 5.37 5.09 10.86
C LEU A 61 4.17 4.90 9.95
N ALA A 62 4.36 5.03 8.64
CA ALA A 62 3.28 4.85 7.68
C ALA A 62 2.74 3.42 7.72
N LEU A 63 3.60 2.42 7.81
CA LEU A 63 3.19 1.01 7.76
C LEU A 63 2.73 0.47 9.12
N ILE A 64 3.44 0.80 10.20
CA ILE A 64 3.15 0.24 11.52
C ILE A 64 2.02 0.98 12.21
N LYS A 65 2.05 2.31 12.16
CA LYS A 65 1.07 3.17 12.82
C LYS A 65 -0.04 3.64 11.89
N SER A 66 0.05 3.31 10.61
CA SER A 66 -0.85 3.83 9.59
C SER A 66 -0.91 5.36 9.61
N ASP A 67 0.26 5.99 9.79
CA ASP A 67 0.35 7.43 9.95
C ASP A 67 0.20 8.13 8.60
N ASN A 68 -0.88 8.92 8.49
CA ASN A 68 -1.21 9.62 7.25
C ASN A 68 -0.18 10.68 6.91
N ARG A 69 0.30 11.41 7.90
CA ARG A 69 1.29 12.46 7.66
C ARG A 69 2.61 11.90 7.15
N SER A 70 3.04 10.77 7.68
CA SER A 70 4.26 10.11 7.21
C SER A 70 4.15 9.71 5.75
N ALA A 71 3.03 9.13 5.34
CA ALA A 71 2.78 8.78 3.94
C ALA A 71 2.77 10.03 3.06
N GLN A 72 2.13 11.10 3.52
CA GLN A 72 2.09 12.38 2.80
C GLN A 72 3.49 12.94 2.61
N VAL A 73 4.29 13.01 3.67
CA VAL A 73 5.65 13.56 3.63
C VAL A 73 6.55 12.73 2.72
N LEU A 74 6.45 11.40 2.77
CA LEU A 74 7.21 10.52 1.88
C LEU A 74 6.97 10.88 0.41
N CYS A 75 5.72 11.13 0.04
CA CYS A 75 5.37 11.52 -1.31
C CYS A 75 5.83 12.93 -1.65
N GLU A 76 5.72 13.87 -0.72
CA GLU A 76 6.21 15.24 -0.91
C GLU A 76 7.72 15.27 -1.15
N LYS A 77 8.46 14.36 -0.54
CA LYS A 77 9.92 14.25 -0.67
C LYS A 77 10.37 13.24 -1.73
N TYR A 78 9.44 12.74 -2.51
CA TYR A 78 9.75 11.92 -3.67
C TYR A 78 10.49 12.76 -4.73
N PRO A 79 11.37 12.17 -5.56
CA PRO A 79 12.03 12.93 -6.63
C PRO A 79 11.02 13.62 -7.54
N GLY A 80 11.08 14.94 -7.59
CA GLY A 80 10.11 15.76 -8.33
C GLY A 80 8.86 16.15 -7.53
N GLY A 81 8.71 15.65 -6.31
CA GLY A 81 7.67 16.06 -5.39
C GLY A 81 6.40 15.23 -5.44
N HIS A 82 5.37 15.73 -4.79
CA HIS A 82 4.11 15.03 -4.57
C HIS A 82 3.45 14.52 -5.86
N ARG A 83 3.35 15.40 -6.87
CA ARG A 83 2.71 15.06 -8.13
C ARG A 83 3.42 13.89 -8.82
N GLU A 84 4.75 13.95 -8.86
CA GLU A 84 5.57 12.89 -9.48
C GLU A 84 5.43 11.58 -8.71
N CYS A 85 5.27 11.65 -7.40
CA CYS A 85 4.99 10.48 -6.58
C CYS A 85 3.68 9.79 -6.99
N ILE A 86 2.60 10.56 -7.13
CA ILE A 86 1.30 10.00 -7.53
C ILE A 86 1.38 9.41 -8.93
N ILE A 87 2.07 10.07 -9.85
CA ILE A 87 2.30 9.54 -11.19
C ILE A 87 3.05 8.21 -11.11
N ALA A 88 4.09 8.15 -10.28
CA ALA A 88 4.90 6.95 -10.11
C ALA A 88 4.10 5.79 -9.50
N ILE A 89 3.24 6.06 -8.53
CA ILE A 89 2.35 5.05 -7.94
C ILE A 89 1.48 4.44 -9.04
N ASN A 90 0.83 5.26 -9.85
CA ASN A 90 -0.06 4.77 -10.90
C ASN A 90 0.70 4.12 -12.05
N SER A 91 1.95 4.54 -12.33
CA SER A 91 2.82 3.86 -13.27
C SER A 91 3.15 2.44 -12.79
N LYS A 92 3.44 2.28 -11.50
CA LYS A 92 3.68 0.97 -10.91
C LYS A 92 2.44 0.07 -11.03
N ILE A 93 1.28 0.62 -10.74
CA ILE A 93 0.00 -0.08 -10.89
C ILE A 93 -0.18 -0.57 -12.34
N ALA A 94 0.11 0.29 -13.31
CA ALA A 94 0.00 -0.07 -14.73
C ALA A 94 1.00 -1.16 -15.12
N GLN A 95 2.24 -1.09 -14.62
CA GLN A 95 3.26 -2.11 -14.86
C GLN A 95 2.84 -3.47 -14.33
N LEU A 96 2.10 -3.50 -13.24
CA LEU A 96 1.61 -4.73 -12.64
C LEU A 96 0.34 -5.26 -13.32
N GLY A 97 -0.19 -4.53 -14.30
CA GLY A 97 -1.41 -4.93 -15.01
C GLY A 97 -2.69 -4.78 -14.17
N LEU A 98 -2.67 -3.94 -13.15
CA LEU A 98 -3.81 -3.77 -12.25
C LEU A 98 -4.76 -2.71 -12.80
N THR A 99 -5.68 -3.13 -13.65
CA THR A 99 -6.56 -2.21 -14.40
C THR A 99 -7.69 -1.59 -13.57
N LYS A 100 -7.97 -2.16 -12.40
CA LYS A 100 -9.05 -1.71 -11.51
C LYS A 100 -8.53 -0.97 -10.27
N THR A 101 -7.22 -0.77 -10.18
CA THR A 101 -6.59 -0.03 -9.08
C THR A 101 -6.26 1.37 -9.52
N LYS A 102 -6.64 2.36 -8.72
CA LYS A 102 -6.35 3.76 -8.99
C LYS A 102 -6.10 4.48 -7.67
N ILE A 103 -5.02 5.27 -7.63
CA ILE A 103 -4.61 6.02 -6.45
C ILE A 103 -4.55 7.50 -6.81
N ILE A 104 -5.23 8.33 -6.04
CA ILE A 104 -5.23 9.78 -6.25
C ILE A 104 -4.46 10.55 -5.18
N GLU A 105 -4.21 9.90 -4.03
CA GLU A 105 -3.43 10.54 -2.95
C GLU A 105 -2.74 9.45 -2.11
N PRO A 106 -1.68 9.78 -1.36
CA PRO A 106 -0.78 8.76 -0.81
C PRO A 106 -1.20 8.12 0.51
N THR A 107 -2.28 8.58 1.15
CA THR A 107 -2.63 8.17 2.51
C THR A 107 -3.73 7.12 2.59
N GLY A 108 -4.67 7.15 1.65
CA GLY A 108 -5.88 6.36 1.70
C GLY A 108 -7.07 7.05 2.36
N LEU A 109 -6.94 8.34 2.68
CA LEU A 109 -8.06 9.11 3.21
C LEU A 109 -9.16 9.33 2.17
N SER A 110 -8.78 9.40 0.90
CA SER A 110 -9.74 9.56 -0.18
C SER A 110 -10.47 8.26 -0.49
N VAL A 111 -11.79 8.33 -0.60
CA VAL A 111 -12.60 7.20 -1.04
C VAL A 111 -12.38 6.86 -2.52
N PHE A 112 -11.71 7.72 -3.27
CA PHE A 112 -11.39 7.49 -4.68
C PHE A 112 -10.11 6.71 -4.90
N ASN A 113 -9.37 6.37 -3.84
CA ASN A 113 -8.33 5.36 -3.89
C ASN A 113 -9.03 4.00 -3.87
N VAL A 114 -9.02 3.33 -5.01
CA VAL A 114 -9.83 2.13 -5.21
C VAL A 114 -9.02 0.97 -5.75
N SER A 115 -9.50 -0.24 -5.49
CA SER A 115 -8.94 -1.47 -6.04
C SER A 115 -9.98 -2.59 -5.91
N THR A 116 -9.56 -3.80 -6.16
CA THR A 116 -10.35 -5.02 -5.91
C THR A 116 -9.58 -5.93 -4.98
N ALA A 117 -10.25 -6.83 -4.29
CA ALA A 117 -9.57 -7.80 -3.44
C ALA A 117 -8.59 -8.66 -4.24
N THR A 118 -8.97 -9.05 -5.46
CA THR A 118 -8.09 -9.81 -6.37
C THR A 118 -6.80 -9.06 -6.67
N GLU A 119 -6.91 -7.75 -6.98
CA GLU A 119 -5.72 -6.95 -7.30
C GLU A 119 -4.88 -6.66 -6.06
N LEU A 120 -5.50 -6.48 -4.91
CA LEU A 120 -4.80 -6.25 -3.65
C LEU A 120 -3.89 -7.42 -3.25
N ILE A 121 -4.27 -8.66 -3.56
CA ILE A 121 -3.41 -9.81 -3.30
C ILE A 121 -2.09 -9.67 -4.06
N LYS A 122 -2.14 -9.21 -5.32
CA LYS A 122 -0.92 -8.98 -6.11
C LYS A 122 -0.05 -7.88 -5.50
N ILE A 123 -0.67 -6.83 -4.98
CA ILE A 123 0.04 -5.75 -4.31
C ILE A 123 0.73 -6.26 -3.05
N VAL A 124 0.04 -7.06 -2.24
CA VAL A 124 0.60 -7.64 -1.02
C VAL A 124 1.74 -8.61 -1.35
N GLN A 125 1.59 -9.43 -2.40
CA GLN A 125 2.67 -10.31 -2.85
C GLN A 125 3.91 -9.52 -3.25
N LEU A 126 3.73 -8.44 -4.00
CA LEU A 126 4.83 -7.56 -4.37
C LEU A 126 5.47 -6.93 -3.13
N ALA A 127 4.66 -6.42 -2.21
CA ALA A 127 5.14 -5.82 -0.96
C ALA A 127 6.04 -6.78 -0.18
N SER A 128 5.72 -8.07 -0.20
CA SER A 128 6.49 -9.09 0.52
C SER A 128 7.90 -9.32 -0.04
N THR A 129 8.21 -8.76 -1.20
CA THR A 129 9.56 -8.82 -1.79
C THR A 129 10.45 -7.67 -1.33
N TYR A 130 9.93 -6.72 -0.57
CA TYR A 130 10.69 -5.57 -0.07
C TYR A 130 11.10 -5.82 1.39
N PRO A 131 12.40 -5.94 1.68
CA PRO A 131 12.86 -6.22 3.05
C PRO A 131 12.37 -5.21 4.08
N GLU A 132 12.31 -3.93 3.71
CA GLU A 132 11.85 -2.86 4.59
C GLU A 132 10.38 -3.02 4.98
N ILE A 133 9.56 -3.48 4.03
CA ILE A 133 8.14 -3.74 4.29
C ILE A 133 7.97 -4.99 5.14
N VAL A 134 8.73 -6.04 4.84
CA VAL A 134 8.69 -7.28 5.63
C VAL A 134 9.11 -7.00 7.07
N GLU A 135 10.16 -6.22 7.28
CA GLU A 135 10.62 -5.85 8.62
C GLU A 135 9.53 -5.10 9.39
N ALA A 136 8.89 -4.12 8.75
CA ALA A 136 7.78 -3.39 9.36
C ALA A 136 6.60 -4.31 9.66
N SER A 137 6.30 -5.28 8.79
CA SER A 137 5.18 -6.19 8.96
C SER A 137 5.39 -7.17 10.11
N LYS A 138 6.62 -7.47 10.48
CA LYS A 138 6.92 -8.32 11.66
C LYS A 138 6.43 -7.67 12.95
N THR A 139 6.52 -6.36 13.05
CA THR A 139 6.02 -5.61 14.21
C THR A 139 4.48 -5.52 14.19
N SER A 140 3.87 -5.51 13.01
CA SER A 140 2.42 -5.36 12.85
C SER A 140 1.83 -6.41 11.90
N GLN A 141 2.40 -7.61 11.88
CA GLN A 141 2.10 -8.65 10.91
C GLN A 141 0.62 -9.01 10.80
N ILE A 142 -0.09 -8.97 11.92
CA ILE A 142 -1.52 -9.30 11.96
C ILE A 142 -2.32 -8.29 11.15
N LYS A 143 -1.86 -7.05 11.05
CA LYS A 143 -2.60 -5.96 10.45
C LYS A 143 -2.79 -6.10 8.94
N ILE A 144 -1.82 -6.67 8.22
CA ILE A 144 -1.95 -6.84 6.76
C ILE A 144 -3.08 -7.81 6.45
N GLN A 145 -3.12 -8.95 7.12
CA GLN A 145 -4.17 -9.95 6.92
C GLN A 145 -5.54 -9.41 7.31
N ILE A 146 -5.64 -8.72 8.44
CA ILE A 146 -6.89 -8.12 8.90
C ILE A 146 -7.40 -7.09 7.88
N ARG A 147 -6.52 -6.27 7.33
CA ARG A 147 -6.90 -5.25 6.36
C ARG A 147 -7.50 -5.84 5.09
N ILE A 148 -6.98 -6.96 4.61
CA ILE A 148 -7.57 -7.64 3.44
C ILE A 148 -9.00 -8.08 3.75
N ARG A 149 -9.27 -8.56 4.97
CA ARG A 149 -10.60 -9.00 5.36
C ARG A 149 -11.57 -7.86 5.63
N THR A 150 -11.10 -6.74 6.19
CA THR A 150 -11.95 -5.63 6.60
C THR A 150 -12.08 -4.55 5.55
N LEU A 151 -11.43 -4.71 4.44
CA LEU A 151 -11.34 -3.73 3.36
C LEU A 151 -12.69 -3.18 2.93
N LYS A 152 -13.76 -3.95 3.07
CA LYS A 152 -15.08 -3.66 2.51
C LYS A 152 -16.14 -3.36 3.55
N GLN A 153 -15.74 -3.17 4.75
CA GLN A 153 -16.69 -2.80 5.80
C GLN A 153 -17.03 -1.33 5.76
#